data_c5c503232e58745c69b844542b9ba3f6
#
_entry.id   c5c503232e58745c69b844542b9ba3f6
#
_cell.length_a   1.000
_cell.length_b   1.000
_cell.length_c   1.000
_cell.angle_alpha   90.00
_cell.angle_beta   90.00
_cell.angle_gamma   90.00
#
_symmetry.space_group_name_H-M   'P 1'
#
loop_
_entity.id
_entity.type
_entity.pdbx_description
1 polymer ?
#
loop_
_entity_poly.entity_id
_entity_poly.type
_entity_poly.pdbx_seq_one_letter_code
_entity_poly.pdbx_strand_id
1 'polypeptide(L)'
;MEHHNHDIVIVGGGAAGLRAAIAAVELEPKLDVAIVSKVYPMRSHTVSAEGGMAAVTREYDSFDSHAYDTIKGSDFLADQDSVEFFVKKPPASLTSLNTGDARSAETPTDESALEPSVE
;
A
#
# COMPACT_ATOMS: atom_id res chain seq x y z
N MET A 1 -11.80 31.80 17.86
CA MET A 1 -10.93 30.96 17.03
C MET A 1 -10.55 29.77 17.89
N GLU A 2 -10.82 28.56 17.46
CA GLU A 2 -10.52 27.36 18.23
C GLU A 2 -9.07 26.95 17.94
N HIS A 3 -8.30 26.65 18.97
CA HIS A 3 -6.89 26.26 18.86
C HIS A 3 -6.73 24.86 19.43
N HIS A 4 -6.11 23.99 18.64
CA HIS A 4 -5.74 22.64 19.03
C HIS A 4 -4.22 22.50 19.01
N ASN A 5 -3.65 21.86 20.02
CA ASN A 5 -2.22 21.60 20.12
C ASN A 5 -1.99 20.10 20.10
N HIS A 6 -1.11 19.66 19.24
CA HIS A 6 -0.73 18.25 19.09
C HIS A 6 0.79 18.14 18.93
N ASP A 7 1.36 17.01 19.31
CA ASP A 7 2.81 16.77 19.15
C ASP A 7 3.18 16.62 17.67
N ILE A 8 2.31 15.95 16.89
CA ILE A 8 2.48 15.75 15.45
C ILE A 8 1.17 16.05 14.74
N VAL A 9 1.24 16.82 13.67
CA VAL A 9 0.10 17.06 12.78
C VAL A 9 0.44 16.52 11.38
N ILE A 10 -0.35 15.57 10.91
CA ILE A 10 -0.22 14.97 9.58
C ILE A 10 -1.30 15.53 8.67
N VAL A 11 -0.89 16.10 7.54
CA VAL A 11 -1.81 16.65 6.55
C VAL A 11 -2.05 15.63 5.44
N GLY A 12 -3.24 15.05 5.42
CA GLY A 12 -3.69 14.06 4.46
C GLY A 12 -4.10 12.74 5.13
N GLY A 13 -5.34 12.30 4.89
CA GLY A 13 -5.95 11.08 5.45
C GLY A 13 -5.96 9.88 4.49
N GLY A 14 -5.06 9.84 3.50
CA GLY A 14 -4.83 8.66 2.66
C GLY A 14 -3.89 7.65 3.31
N ALA A 15 -3.53 6.57 2.59
CA ALA A 15 -2.68 5.50 3.14
C ALA A 15 -1.35 6.01 3.69
N ALA A 16 -0.71 6.95 3.00
CA ALA A 16 0.57 7.50 3.45
C ALA A 16 0.45 8.23 4.80
N GLY A 17 -0.57 9.07 4.95
CA GLY A 17 -0.81 9.79 6.22
C GLY A 17 -1.20 8.85 7.35
N LEU A 18 -2.07 7.88 7.09
CA LEU A 18 -2.46 6.87 8.07
C LEU A 18 -1.26 6.00 8.49
N ARG A 19 -0.44 5.56 7.54
CA ARG A 19 0.77 4.77 7.87
C ARG A 19 1.80 5.58 8.66
N ALA A 20 1.95 6.88 8.35
CA ALA A 20 2.80 7.77 9.13
C ALA A 20 2.31 7.93 10.57
N ALA A 21 0.99 8.10 10.76
CA ALA A 21 0.40 8.19 12.09
C ALA A 21 0.61 6.90 12.89
N ILE A 22 0.34 5.74 12.28
CA ILE A 22 0.55 4.44 12.91
C ILE A 22 2.02 4.28 13.31
N ALA A 23 2.96 4.57 12.41
CA ALA A 23 4.38 4.47 12.69
C ALA A 23 4.83 5.37 13.84
N ALA A 24 4.29 6.59 13.93
CA ALA A 24 4.59 7.52 15.01
C ALA A 24 4.13 6.96 16.37
N VAL A 25 2.91 6.44 16.44
CA VAL A 25 2.34 5.89 17.70
C VAL A 25 3.00 4.54 18.06
N GLU A 26 3.36 3.72 17.07
CA GLU A 26 4.13 2.48 17.31
C GLU A 26 5.51 2.77 17.94
N LEU A 27 6.16 3.86 17.50
CA LEU A 27 7.46 4.26 18.01
C LEU A 27 7.39 4.90 19.41
N GLU A 28 6.41 5.77 19.63
CA GLU A 28 6.19 6.44 20.90
C GLU A 28 4.68 6.55 21.18
N PRO A 29 4.12 5.60 21.96
CA PRO A 29 2.67 5.52 22.21
C PRO A 29 2.06 6.70 22.97
N LYS A 30 2.88 7.59 23.52
CA LYS A 30 2.40 8.77 24.27
C LYS A 30 2.23 10.00 23.39
N LEU A 31 2.63 9.93 22.11
CA LEU A 31 2.47 11.06 21.20
C LEU A 31 0.99 11.33 20.94
N ASP A 32 0.64 12.60 21.03
CA ASP A 32 -0.66 13.12 20.60
C ASP A 32 -0.57 13.45 19.10
N VAL A 33 -1.15 12.59 18.27
CA VAL A 33 -1.06 12.68 16.81
C VAL A 33 -2.40 13.07 16.22
N ALA A 34 -2.44 14.18 15.49
CA ALA A 34 -3.61 14.63 14.76
C ALA A 34 -3.44 14.39 13.25
N ILE A 35 -4.51 13.97 12.59
CA ILE A 35 -4.58 13.89 11.12
C ILE A 35 -5.59 14.93 10.63
N VAL A 36 -5.14 15.85 9.79
CA VAL A 36 -5.97 16.86 9.14
C VAL A 36 -6.21 16.46 7.70
N SER A 37 -7.47 16.31 7.31
CA SER A 37 -7.84 15.91 5.96
C SER A 37 -8.93 16.82 5.40
N LYS A 38 -8.82 17.15 4.10
CA LYS A 38 -9.83 17.93 3.39
C LYS A 38 -11.15 17.17 3.26
N VAL A 39 -11.07 15.86 3.14
CA VAL A 39 -12.22 14.96 3.01
C VAL A 39 -12.16 13.89 4.07
N TYR A 40 -13.29 13.28 4.37
CA TYR A 40 -13.35 12.14 5.26
C TYR A 40 -12.41 11.02 4.74
N PRO A 41 -11.61 10.36 5.58
CA PRO A 41 -10.59 9.39 5.15
C PRO A 41 -11.12 8.29 4.22
N MET A 42 -12.37 7.84 4.42
CA MET A 42 -13.05 6.87 3.55
C MET A 42 -13.30 7.37 2.12
N ARG A 43 -13.08 8.66 1.85
CA ARG A 43 -13.17 9.27 0.52
C ARG A 43 -11.81 9.62 -0.06
N SER A 44 -10.73 9.12 0.53
CA SER A 44 -9.39 9.26 -0.03
C SER A 44 -9.25 8.46 -1.33
N HIS A 45 -8.32 8.86 -2.18
CA HIS A 45 -7.99 8.08 -3.39
C HIS A 45 -7.56 6.65 -3.08
N THR A 46 -6.92 6.43 -1.93
CA THR A 46 -6.53 5.09 -1.50
C THR A 46 -7.75 4.18 -1.30
N VAL A 47 -8.80 4.68 -0.67
CA VAL A 47 -10.03 3.89 -0.44
C VAL A 47 -10.85 3.77 -1.74
N SER A 48 -10.76 4.77 -2.62
CA SER A 48 -11.45 4.74 -3.92
C SER A 48 -10.77 3.83 -4.95
N ALA A 49 -9.54 3.39 -4.68
CA ALA A 49 -8.83 2.45 -5.54
C ALA A 49 -9.41 1.05 -5.38
N GLU A 50 -9.90 0.47 -6.47
CA GLU A 50 -10.56 -0.85 -6.48
C GLU A 50 -9.61 -1.97 -6.97
N GLY A 51 -8.46 -1.61 -7.57
CA GLY A 51 -7.55 -2.54 -8.23
C GLY A 51 -6.60 -3.33 -7.31
N GLY A 52 -6.59 -3.04 -6.01
CA GLY A 52 -5.66 -3.68 -5.09
C GLY A 52 -4.22 -3.17 -5.21
N MET A 53 -3.28 -3.97 -4.78
CA MET A 53 -1.84 -3.67 -4.80
C MET A 53 -1.10 -4.81 -5.50
N ALA A 54 -0.36 -4.50 -6.55
CA ALA A 54 0.51 -5.45 -7.22
C ALA A 54 1.87 -5.51 -6.52
N ALA A 55 2.41 -6.71 -6.36
CA ALA A 55 3.75 -6.94 -5.82
C ALA A 55 4.29 -8.30 -6.26
N VAL A 56 5.62 -8.39 -6.37
CA VAL A 56 6.31 -9.64 -6.66
C VAL A 56 6.31 -10.50 -5.40
N THR A 57 5.51 -11.55 -5.39
CA THR A 57 5.39 -12.48 -4.26
C THR A 57 5.66 -13.94 -4.63
N ARG A 58 5.80 -14.24 -5.92
CA ARG A 58 5.95 -15.61 -6.42
C ARG A 58 7.26 -15.79 -7.18
N GLU A 59 7.79 -17.00 -7.17
CA GLU A 59 9.08 -17.35 -7.78
C GLU A 59 9.13 -17.18 -9.30
N TYR A 60 7.99 -17.29 -9.98
CA TYR A 60 7.90 -17.12 -11.44
C TYR A 60 7.79 -15.66 -11.88
N ASP A 61 7.66 -14.74 -10.95
CA ASP A 61 7.60 -13.30 -11.21
C ASP A 61 8.96 -12.63 -10.92
N SER A 62 9.17 -11.42 -11.43
CA SER A 62 10.41 -10.69 -11.21
C SER A 62 10.15 -9.20 -11.00
N PHE A 63 11.04 -8.57 -10.24
CA PHE A 63 10.99 -7.12 -10.04
C PHE A 63 11.16 -6.35 -11.36
N ASP A 64 11.95 -6.88 -12.29
CA ASP A 64 12.18 -6.25 -13.60
C ASP A 64 10.90 -6.32 -14.46
N SER A 65 10.21 -7.46 -14.46
CA SER A 65 8.91 -7.60 -15.13
C SER A 65 7.88 -6.66 -14.54
N HIS A 66 7.78 -6.61 -13.22
CA HIS A 66 6.85 -5.71 -12.52
C HIS A 66 7.17 -4.24 -12.78
N ALA A 67 8.45 -3.85 -12.78
CA ALA A 67 8.88 -2.48 -13.13
C ALA A 67 8.51 -2.15 -14.58
N TYR A 68 8.78 -3.05 -15.52
CA TYR A 68 8.43 -2.85 -16.92
C TYR A 68 6.93 -2.67 -17.12
N ASP A 69 6.11 -3.52 -16.52
CA ASP A 69 4.65 -3.43 -16.62
C ASP A 69 4.10 -2.14 -16.00
N THR A 70 4.69 -1.69 -14.90
CA THR A 70 4.34 -0.42 -14.26
C THR A 70 4.68 0.77 -15.14
N ILE A 71 5.89 0.80 -15.73
CA ILE A 71 6.35 1.85 -16.64
C ILE A 71 5.50 1.85 -17.90
N LYS A 72 5.26 0.68 -18.48
CA LYS A 72 4.41 0.53 -19.67
C LYS A 72 2.97 0.95 -19.41
N GLY A 73 2.40 0.60 -18.25
CA GLY A 73 1.05 0.99 -17.85
C GLY A 73 0.88 2.50 -17.65
N SER A 74 1.98 3.23 -17.45
CA SER A 74 2.02 4.70 -17.41
C SER A 74 2.33 5.36 -18.74
N ASP A 75 2.20 4.64 -19.86
CA ASP A 75 2.59 5.11 -21.21
C ASP A 75 4.05 5.59 -21.27
N PHE A 76 4.95 4.96 -20.49
CA PHE A 76 6.37 5.32 -20.36
C PHE A 76 6.62 6.75 -19.82
N LEU A 77 5.65 7.36 -19.16
CA LEU A 77 5.76 8.69 -18.55
C LEU A 77 6.18 8.65 -17.08
N ALA A 78 6.25 7.47 -16.48
CA ALA A 78 6.66 7.32 -15.09
C ALA A 78 8.13 7.68 -14.88
N ASP A 79 8.45 8.20 -13.71
CA ASP A 79 9.82 8.30 -13.22
C ASP A 79 10.35 6.90 -12.93
N GLN A 80 11.31 6.44 -13.76
CA GLN A 80 11.79 5.06 -13.73
C GLN A 80 12.52 4.72 -12.43
N ASP A 81 13.31 5.65 -11.90
CA ASP A 81 14.05 5.44 -10.65
C ASP A 81 13.07 5.25 -9.47
N SER A 82 11.99 6.03 -9.46
CA SER A 82 10.92 5.89 -8.48
C SER A 82 10.19 4.56 -8.58
N VAL A 83 9.92 4.09 -9.80
CA VAL A 83 9.27 2.78 -10.04
C VAL A 83 10.18 1.65 -9.58
N GLU A 84 11.45 1.65 -9.96
CA GLU A 84 12.41 0.62 -9.54
C GLU A 84 12.58 0.56 -8.01
N PHE A 85 12.65 1.72 -7.37
CA PHE A 85 12.70 1.80 -5.91
C PHE A 85 11.44 1.21 -5.27
N PHE A 86 10.28 1.54 -5.83
CA PHE A 86 8.98 1.09 -5.32
C PHE A 86 8.82 -0.43 -5.45
N VAL A 87 9.09 -1.00 -6.62
CA VAL A 87 8.86 -2.43 -6.87
C VAL A 87 9.82 -3.34 -6.10
N LYS A 88 11.02 -2.86 -5.76
CA LYS A 88 12.02 -3.62 -4.99
C LYS A 88 11.72 -3.72 -3.48
N LYS A 89 10.74 -2.98 -2.96
CA LYS A 89 10.47 -2.92 -1.51
C LYS A 89 9.22 -3.65 -0.97
N PRO A 90 8.51 -4.50 -1.72
CA PRO A 90 7.12 -4.83 -1.39
C PRO A 90 6.89 -5.83 -0.25
N PRO A 91 7.62 -6.92 -0.07
CA PRO A 91 7.11 -8.00 0.81
C PRO A 91 6.92 -7.57 2.26
N ALA A 92 7.86 -6.80 2.82
CA ALA A 92 7.77 -6.33 4.21
C ALA A 92 6.62 -5.33 4.41
N SER A 93 6.37 -4.47 3.41
CA SER A 93 5.26 -3.50 3.46
C SER A 93 3.90 -4.17 3.38
N LEU A 94 3.75 -5.21 2.54
CA LEU A 94 2.53 -6.01 2.46
C LEU A 94 2.26 -6.76 3.77
N THR A 95 3.28 -7.37 4.35
CA THR A 95 3.16 -8.07 5.63
C THR A 95 2.74 -7.12 6.75
N SER A 96 3.29 -5.90 6.80
CA SER A 96 2.91 -4.92 7.81
C SER A 96 1.48 -4.40 7.64
N LEU A 97 0.99 -4.27 6.40
CA LEU A 97 -0.40 -3.93 6.14
C LEU A 97 -1.35 -5.06 6.56
N ASN A 98 -0.94 -6.30 6.36
CA ASN A 98 -1.75 -7.48 6.71
C ASN A 98 -1.81 -7.69 8.23
N THR A 99 -0.73 -7.44 8.97
CA THR A 99 -0.71 -7.50 10.44
C THR A 99 -1.50 -6.35 11.10
N GLY A 100 -1.70 -5.24 10.38
CA GLY A 100 -2.51 -4.11 10.82
C GLY A 100 -4.01 -4.20 10.51
N ASP A 101 -4.57 -5.40 10.38
CA ASP A 101 -5.99 -5.67 10.09
C ASP A 101 -6.48 -5.12 8.73
N ALA A 102 -5.57 -4.68 7.86
CA ALA A 102 -5.88 -4.47 6.46
C ALA A 102 -6.00 -5.83 5.79
N ARG A 103 -7.23 -6.28 5.53
CA ARG A 103 -7.48 -7.51 4.77
C ARG A 103 -6.93 -7.34 3.36
N SER A 104 -5.72 -7.81 3.11
CA SER A 104 -5.33 -8.16 1.76
C SER A 104 -6.19 -9.36 1.34
N ALA A 105 -6.87 -9.24 0.21
CA ALA A 105 -7.47 -10.41 -0.41
C ALA A 105 -6.30 -11.31 -0.85
N GLU A 106 -5.93 -12.26 0.00
CA GLU A 106 -5.15 -13.40 -0.45
C GLU A 106 -6.03 -14.09 -1.48
N THR A 107 -5.60 -14.08 -2.74
CA THR A 107 -6.18 -14.99 -3.73
C THR A 107 -5.93 -16.38 -3.16
N PRO A 108 -6.97 -17.19 -2.91
CA PRO A 108 -6.76 -18.56 -2.48
C PRO A 108 -5.84 -19.20 -3.51
N THR A 109 -4.71 -19.71 -3.08
CA THR A 109 -3.89 -20.62 -3.88
C THR A 109 -4.65 -21.93 -3.94
N ASP A 110 -5.69 -21.96 -4.78
CA ASP A 110 -6.38 -23.20 -5.08
C ASP A 110 -5.47 -23.98 -6.05
N GLU A 111 -4.52 -24.72 -5.47
CA GLU A 111 -3.73 -25.71 -6.20
C GLU A 111 -4.61 -26.81 -6.82
N SER A 112 -5.89 -26.88 -6.46
CA SER A 112 -6.83 -27.85 -7.00
C SER A 112 -7.40 -27.47 -8.37
N ALA A 113 -7.18 -26.23 -8.85
CA ALA A 113 -7.70 -25.76 -10.14
C ALA A 113 -6.77 -26.04 -11.34
N LEU A 114 -5.64 -26.70 -11.15
CA LEU A 114 -4.65 -27.02 -12.21
C LEU A 114 -4.55 -28.52 -12.52
N GLU A 115 -5.55 -29.32 -12.17
CA GLU A 115 -5.65 -30.64 -12.75
C GLU A 115 -6.13 -30.53 -14.21
N PRO A 116 -5.29 -30.87 -15.21
CA PRO A 116 -5.78 -30.98 -16.57
C PRO A 116 -6.74 -32.18 -16.63
N SER A 117 -7.99 -31.93 -16.97
CA SER A 117 -8.91 -32.98 -17.36
C SER A 117 -8.31 -33.75 -18.54
N VAL A 118 -7.82 -34.94 -18.25
CA VAL A 118 -7.42 -35.92 -19.26
C VAL A 118 -8.71 -36.60 -19.73
N GLU A 119 -9.12 -36.33 -20.94
CA GLU A 119 -9.85 -37.24 -21.83
C GLU A 119 -9.14 -37.36 -23.15
#